data_e33af74bd6c268ffbe2a3e56d8cc6b22
#
_entry.id   e33af74bd6c268ffbe2a3e56d8cc6b22
#
_cell.length_a   1.000
_cell.length_b   1.000
_cell.length_c   1.000
_cell.angle_alpha   90.00
_cell.angle_beta   90.00
_cell.angle_gamma   90.00
#
_symmetry.space_group_name_H-M   'P 1'
#
loop_
_entity.id
_entity.type
_entity.pdbx_description
1 polymer ?
#
loop_
_entity_poly.entity_id
_entity_poly.type
_entity_poly.pdbx_seq_one_letter_code
_entity_poly.pdbx_strand_id
1 'polypeptide(L)'
;MASGYAGHSHLFGGYRLLIQMAPHEAGTWRVWVGLGSEPEHFASREAAECYAMQRAEELRPCTLRIIRSWGVVERECEFPHT
;
A
#
# COMPACT_ATOMS: atom_id res chain seq x y z
N MET A 1 9.93 -11.49 -23.12
CA MET A 1 10.36 -11.55 -22.88
C MET A 1 10.53 -11.13 -22.87
N ALA A 2 10.14 -11.00 -22.51
CA ALA A 2 10.46 -10.73 -22.27
C ALA A 2 10.46 -10.18 -22.18
N SER A 3 10.25 -10.00 -21.89
CA SER A 3 10.60 -9.67 -21.64
C SER A 3 10.60 -9.08 -21.57
N GLY A 4 10.34 -8.75 -21.24
CA GLY A 4 10.80 -8.51 -20.96
C GLY A 4 10.63 -8.02 -20.74
N TYR A 5 10.53 -7.79 -20.50
CA TYR A 5 10.93 -7.73 -20.15
C TYR A 5 11.10 -7.55 -19.71
N ALA A 6 10.77 -7.61 -19.49
CA ALA A 6 11.20 -7.74 -18.92
C ALA A 6 11.37 -7.43 -18.56
N GLY A 7 11.21 -7.18 -18.31
CA GLY A 7 11.71 -7.19 -17.77
C GLY A 7 11.65 -6.88 -17.28
N HIS A 8 11.61 -6.78 -16.86
CA HIS A 8 12.01 -6.93 -16.35
C HIS A 8 12.08 -6.77 -15.66
N SER A 9 11.85 -6.82 -15.41
CA SER A 9 12.20 -6.99 -14.70
C SER A 9 12.36 -6.98 -14.50
N HIS A 10 12.30 -7.05 -14.28
CA HIS A 10 12.75 -7.37 -13.98
C HIS A 10 12.75 -7.62 -13.64
N LEU A 11 12.67 -7.65 -13.74
CA LEU A 11 12.65 -8.12 -13.30
C LEU A 11 12.67 -8.19 -12.92
N PHE A 12 12.60 -8.19 -12.62
CA PHE A 12 12.44 -8.42 -12.13
C PHE A 12 12.37 -8.05 -11.68
N GLY A 13 12.62 -8.08 -11.87
CA GLY A 13 12.44 -7.34 -11.20
C GLY A 13 11.66 -7.02 -10.29
N GLY A 14 11.44 -7.26 -10.05
CA GLY A 14 10.43 -7.30 -9.14
C GLY A 14 9.68 -6.05 -8.91
N TYR A 15 8.44 -6.22 -8.71
CA TYR A 15 7.59 -5.12 -8.31
C TYR A 15 7.48 -5.13 -6.79
N ARG A 16 7.12 -3.98 -6.23
CA ARG A 16 6.96 -3.85 -4.79
C ARG A 16 5.53 -4.16 -4.40
N LEU A 17 5.39 -4.68 -3.19
CA LEU A 17 4.09 -4.80 -2.57
C LEU A 17 3.54 -3.40 -2.30
N LEU A 18 2.27 -3.18 -2.61
CA LEU A 18 1.61 -1.92 -2.35
C LEU A 18 0.62 -2.10 -1.21
N ILE A 19 0.78 -1.28 -0.17
CA ILE A 19 -0.20 -1.16 0.91
C ILE A 19 -0.88 0.19 0.70
N GLN A 20 -2.21 0.20 0.73
CA GLN A 20 -2.94 1.42 0.44
C GLN A 20 -3.99 1.65 1.50
N MET A 21 -4.11 2.88 1.97
CA MET A 21 -5.18 3.25 2.88
C MET A 21 -5.97 4.39 2.30
N ALA A 22 -7.29 4.34 2.51
CA ALA A 22 -8.18 5.32 1.91
C ALA A 22 -9.39 5.55 2.80
N PRO A 23 -9.96 6.76 2.75
CA PRO A 23 -11.17 7.03 3.52
C PRO A 23 -12.37 6.29 2.97
N HIS A 24 -13.31 6.03 3.85
CA HIS A 24 -14.56 5.37 3.52
C HIS A 24 -15.68 6.18 4.15
N GLU A 25 -16.91 5.69 4.08
CA GLU A 25 -18.05 6.47 4.57
C GLU A 25 -17.97 6.69 6.08
N ALA A 26 -18.60 7.77 6.52
CA ALA A 26 -18.79 8.11 7.93
C ALA A 26 -17.48 8.21 8.71
N GLY A 27 -16.43 8.68 8.05
CA GLY A 27 -15.14 8.90 8.72
C GLY A 27 -14.35 7.64 8.97
N THR A 28 -14.80 6.51 8.47
CA THR A 28 -14.02 5.27 8.60
C THR A 28 -12.96 5.21 7.53
N TRP A 29 -12.04 4.25 7.68
CA TRP A 29 -10.91 4.09 6.78
C TRP A 29 -10.72 2.61 6.46
N ARG A 30 -10.15 2.34 5.29
CA ARG A 30 -9.85 0.98 4.87
C ARG A 30 -8.38 0.87 4.50
N VAL A 31 -7.80 -0.30 4.76
CA VAL A 31 -6.40 -0.58 4.42
C VAL A 31 -6.36 -1.87 3.61
N TRP A 32 -5.74 -1.80 2.44
CA TRP A 32 -5.50 -2.96 1.58
C TRP A 32 -4.02 -3.31 1.66
N VAL A 33 -3.74 -4.58 1.89
CA VAL A 33 -2.35 -5.07 1.89
C VAL A 33 -2.20 -5.95 0.65
N GLY A 34 -1.70 -5.34 -0.41
CA GLY A 34 -1.56 -6.00 -1.69
C GLY A 34 -2.76 -5.80 -2.59
N LEU A 35 -2.52 -5.91 -3.89
CA LEU A 35 -3.57 -5.75 -4.88
C LEU A 35 -4.53 -6.94 -4.80
N GLY A 36 -5.81 -6.65 -4.91
CA GLY A 36 -6.83 -7.68 -4.94
C GLY A 36 -7.18 -8.27 -3.59
N SER A 37 -6.57 -7.78 -2.52
CA SER A 37 -6.91 -8.26 -1.18
C SER A 37 -8.16 -7.56 -0.67
N GLU A 38 -8.79 -8.18 0.33
CA GLU A 38 -9.91 -7.55 1.01
C GLU A 38 -9.37 -6.55 2.03
N PRO A 39 -10.01 -5.39 2.16
CA PRO A 39 -9.51 -4.39 3.08
C PRO A 39 -9.88 -4.70 4.53
N GLU A 40 -9.02 -4.21 5.43
CA GLU A 40 -9.36 -4.11 6.84
C GLU A 40 -10.02 -2.76 7.06
N HIS A 41 -10.97 -2.73 7.98
CA HIS A 41 -11.76 -1.53 8.25
C HIS A 41 -11.41 -0.95 9.61
N PHE A 42 -11.34 0.38 9.67
CA PHE A 42 -10.93 1.08 10.89
C PHE A 42 -11.87 2.24 11.14
N ALA A 43 -12.10 2.53 12.41
CA ALA A 43 -13.02 3.60 12.80
C ALA A 43 -12.43 4.98 12.63
N SER A 44 -11.09 5.10 12.47
CA SER A 44 -10.45 6.39 12.35
C SER A 44 -9.24 6.29 11.46
N ARG A 45 -8.79 7.46 10.96
CA ARG A 45 -7.56 7.52 10.18
C ARG A 45 -6.36 7.07 11.01
N GLU A 46 -6.34 7.47 12.29
CA GLU A 46 -5.20 7.13 13.14
C GLU A 46 -5.04 5.64 13.31
N ALA A 47 -6.17 4.94 13.53
CA ALA A 47 -6.12 3.49 13.68
C ALA A 47 -5.66 2.82 12.38
N ALA A 48 -6.16 3.30 11.25
CA ALA A 48 -5.78 2.76 9.96
C ALA A 48 -4.30 2.98 9.68
N GLU A 49 -3.82 4.17 9.98
CA GLU A 49 -2.43 4.51 9.72
C GLU A 49 -1.49 3.69 10.57
N CYS A 50 -1.84 3.51 11.84
CA CYS A 50 -1.05 2.69 12.76
C CYS A 50 -0.93 1.25 12.24
N TYR A 51 -2.05 0.69 11.81
CA TYR A 51 -2.06 -0.66 11.25
C TYR A 51 -1.24 -0.73 9.97
N ALA A 52 -1.45 0.24 9.07
CA ALA A 52 -0.77 0.24 7.78
C ALA A 52 0.74 0.36 7.95
N MET A 53 1.19 1.23 8.86
CA MET A 53 2.61 1.39 9.12
C MET A 53 3.20 0.13 9.72
N GLN A 54 2.49 -0.52 10.63
CA GLN A 54 2.96 -1.76 11.22
C GLN A 54 3.09 -2.85 10.17
N ARG A 55 2.09 -2.98 9.30
CA ARG A 55 2.15 -3.98 8.24
C ARG A 55 3.28 -3.68 7.25
N ALA A 56 3.50 -2.39 6.96
CA ALA A 56 4.58 -2.00 6.06
C ALA A 56 5.94 -2.39 6.63
N GLU A 57 6.14 -2.20 7.93
CA GLU A 57 7.39 -2.62 8.56
C GLU A 57 7.59 -4.13 8.46
N GLU A 58 6.52 -4.88 8.67
CA GLU A 58 6.59 -6.34 8.63
C GLU A 58 6.84 -6.88 7.23
N LEU A 59 6.39 -6.14 6.22
CA LEU A 59 6.38 -6.64 4.85
C LEU A 59 7.38 -5.93 3.94
N ARG A 60 8.39 -5.29 4.52
CA ARG A 60 9.44 -4.66 3.71
C ARG A 60 10.03 -5.66 2.72
N PRO A 61 10.33 -5.23 1.49
CA PRO A 61 10.18 -3.90 0.93
C PRO A 61 8.77 -3.69 0.40
N CYS A 62 8.24 -2.49 0.59
CA CYS A 62 6.90 -2.18 0.12
C CYS A 62 6.72 -0.67 0.04
N THR A 63 5.60 -0.27 -0.56
CA THR A 63 5.21 1.13 -0.63
C THR A 63 3.88 1.28 0.09
N LEU A 64 3.76 2.28 0.94
CA LEU A 64 2.50 2.64 1.59
C LEU A 64 1.97 3.89 0.94
N ARG A 65 0.76 3.80 0.37
CA ARG A 65 0.11 4.92 -0.30
C ARG A 65 -1.08 5.36 0.53
N ILE A 66 -1.11 6.64 0.86
CA ILE A 66 -2.20 7.21 1.66
C ILE A 66 -3.05 8.07 0.73
N ILE A 67 -4.32 7.72 0.63
CA ILE A 67 -5.29 8.41 -0.22
C ILE A 67 -6.07 9.39 0.64
N ARG A 68 -6.09 10.67 0.24
CA ARG A 68 -6.83 11.67 0.99
C ARG A 68 -8.30 11.68 0.60
N SER A 69 -8.55 11.52 -0.69
CA SER A 69 -9.90 11.41 -1.21
C SER A 69 -9.80 10.63 -2.50
N TRP A 70 -10.92 10.29 -3.11
CA TRP A 70 -10.90 9.49 -4.30
C TRP A 70 -10.04 10.13 -5.38
N GLY A 71 -9.07 9.38 -5.84
CA GLY A 71 -8.19 9.81 -6.90
C GLY A 71 -7.08 10.75 -6.48
N VAL A 72 -7.01 11.12 -5.19
CA VAL A 72 -6.00 12.06 -4.71
C VAL A 72 -5.09 11.36 -3.73
N VAL A 73 -3.84 11.16 -4.12
CA VAL A 73 -2.82 10.57 -3.26
C VAL A 73 -2.25 11.68 -2.38
N GLU A 74 -2.39 11.51 -1.08
CA GLU A 74 -1.82 12.49 -0.14
C GLU A 74 -0.32 12.29 -0.02
N ARG A 75 0.13 11.03 0.08
CA ARG A 75 1.52 10.75 0.36
C ARG A 75 1.84 9.29 0.01
N GLU A 76 3.07 9.07 -0.43
CA GLU A 76 3.61 7.71 -0.57
C GLU A 76 4.86 7.61 0.27
N CYS A 77 4.96 6.52 1.02
CA CYS A 77 6.10 6.24 1.86
C CYS A 77 6.75 4.95 1.40
N GLU A 78 8.05 5.00 1.15
CA GLU A 78 8.79 3.82 0.76
C GLU A 78 9.33 3.13 2.00
N PHE A 79 9.18 1.80 2.02
CA PHE A 79 9.73 0.97 3.08
C PHE A 79 10.72 0.01 2.42
N PRO A 80 11.98 0.42 2.28
CA PRO A 80 12.96 -0.42 1.59
C PRO A 80 13.37 -1.61 2.45
N HIS A 81 14.20 -2.47 1.88
CA HIS A 81 14.81 -3.54 2.66
C HIS A 81 15.55 -2.97 3.86
N THR A 82 15.50 -3.68 4.96
CA THR A 82 16.25 -3.27 6.16
C THR A 82 17.72 -3.61 6.01
#